data_db180d916f20a38434f7e27ed13563d7
#
_entry.id   db180d916f20a38434f7e27ed13563d7
#
_cell.length_a   1.000
_cell.length_b   1.000
_cell.length_c   1.000
_cell.angle_alpha   90.00
_cell.angle_beta   90.00
_cell.angle_gamma   90.00
#
_symmetry.space_group_name_H-M   'P 1'
#
loop_
_entity.id
_entity.type
_entity.pdbx_description
1 polymer ?
#
loop_
_entity_poly.entity_id
_entity_poly.type
_entity_poly.pdbx_seq_one_letter_code
_entity_poly.pdbx_strand_id
1 'polypeptide(L)'
;MPKLDLTSIPKREGSSYPAPFDKEPAHRIRQRLGDAGGLTQFGVNLLHLPPGAWSSQRHWHSAEDEFVYVILGEVALVTDKGEEVLRAGDCAAFPRNAPDGHHLVNKSGTTAVCLEVGTRTTDDFTVYPDIDMVFDPKAGGYTHRDGTSYSD
;
A
#
# COMPACT_ATOMS: atom_id res chain seq x y z
N MET A 1 18.71 -20.30 8.12
CA MET A 1 19.38 -19.58 7.02
C MET A 1 18.72 -18.22 6.86
N PRO A 2 19.47 -17.10 6.85
CA PRO A 2 18.87 -15.77 6.71
C PRO A 2 18.33 -15.46 5.29
N LYS A 3 18.71 -16.23 4.27
CA LYS A 3 18.17 -16.08 2.92
C LYS A 3 16.71 -16.54 2.88
N LEU A 4 15.81 -15.68 2.40
CA LEU A 4 14.41 -16.02 2.21
C LEU A 4 14.21 -16.73 0.86
N ASP A 5 13.38 -17.77 0.87
CA ASP A 5 12.91 -18.42 -0.34
C ASP A 5 11.57 -17.77 -0.74
N LEU A 6 11.61 -16.91 -1.76
CA LEU A 6 10.44 -16.20 -2.22
C LEU A 6 9.33 -17.12 -2.74
N THR A 7 9.69 -18.31 -3.21
CA THR A 7 8.70 -19.28 -3.72
C THR A 7 7.83 -19.86 -2.61
N SER A 8 8.33 -19.87 -1.37
CA SER A 8 7.61 -20.36 -0.20
C SER A 8 6.75 -19.30 0.48
N ILE A 9 6.92 -18.00 0.14
CA ILE A 9 6.18 -16.91 0.75
C ILE A 9 4.84 -16.76 0.02
N PRO A 10 3.69 -16.84 0.74
CA PRO A 10 2.38 -16.77 0.09
C PRO A 10 2.17 -15.46 -0.68
N LYS A 11 1.60 -15.58 -1.87
CA LYS A 11 1.11 -14.45 -2.66
C LYS A 11 -0.34 -14.20 -2.26
N ARG A 12 -0.61 -13.01 -1.71
CA ARG A 12 -1.95 -12.60 -1.27
C ARG A 12 -2.52 -11.63 -2.27
N GLU A 13 -3.62 -12.02 -2.91
CA GLU A 13 -4.36 -11.17 -3.85
C GLU A 13 -5.49 -10.42 -3.13
N GLY A 14 -5.70 -9.16 -3.52
CA GLY A 14 -6.79 -8.35 -3.01
C GLY A 14 -6.42 -7.48 -1.82
N SER A 15 -7.45 -6.99 -1.13
CA SER A 15 -7.32 -6.08 0.00
C SER A 15 -8.36 -6.38 1.07
N SER A 16 -8.19 -5.77 2.25
CA SER A 16 -9.16 -5.80 3.34
C SER A 16 -10.11 -4.60 3.33
N TYR A 17 -10.07 -3.78 2.29
CA TYR A 17 -10.96 -2.61 2.20
C TYR A 17 -12.44 -3.02 2.20
N PRO A 18 -13.31 -2.24 2.88
CA PRO A 18 -14.75 -2.46 2.77
C PRO A 18 -15.24 -2.08 1.37
N ALA A 19 -16.31 -2.76 0.92
CA ALA A 19 -16.95 -2.40 -0.34
C ALA A 19 -17.51 -0.97 -0.28
N PRO A 20 -17.45 -0.19 -1.36
CA PRO A 20 -17.04 -0.55 -2.73
C PRO A 20 -15.55 -0.34 -3.01
N PHE A 21 -14.73 -0.04 -2.00
CA PHE A 21 -13.34 0.38 -2.15
C PHE A 21 -12.35 -0.77 -2.34
N ASP A 22 -12.85 -1.99 -2.37
CA ASP A 22 -12.09 -3.22 -2.60
C ASP A 22 -11.88 -3.55 -4.08
N LYS A 23 -12.54 -2.83 -5.00
CA LYS A 23 -12.56 -3.17 -6.43
C LYS A 23 -11.24 -2.87 -7.14
N GLU A 24 -10.72 -1.65 -7.00
CA GLU A 24 -9.52 -1.22 -7.71
C GLU A 24 -8.26 -1.96 -7.25
N PRO A 25 -8.05 -2.23 -5.95
CA PRO A 25 -6.92 -3.04 -5.50
C PRO A 25 -7.19 -4.55 -5.51
N ALA A 26 -8.28 -5.02 -6.11
CA ALA A 26 -8.68 -6.43 -6.07
C ALA A 26 -7.64 -7.38 -6.67
N HIS A 27 -6.87 -6.94 -7.65
CA HIS A 27 -5.89 -7.75 -8.36
C HIS A 27 -4.43 -7.49 -7.95
N ARG A 28 -4.19 -6.61 -6.98
CA ARG A 28 -2.85 -6.47 -6.44
C ARG A 28 -2.42 -7.75 -5.73
N ILE A 29 -1.16 -8.10 -5.88
CA ILE A 29 -0.59 -9.28 -5.24
C ILE A 29 0.55 -8.82 -4.35
N ARG A 30 0.55 -9.25 -3.08
CA ARG A 30 1.56 -8.86 -2.10
C ARG A 30 2.18 -10.08 -1.46
N GLN A 31 3.51 -10.11 -1.41
CA GLN A 31 4.29 -11.06 -0.61
C GLN A 31 4.91 -10.32 0.57
N ARG A 32 4.63 -10.76 1.78
CA ARG A 32 5.12 -10.13 3.01
C ARG A 32 6.49 -10.68 3.38
N LEU A 33 7.54 -10.09 2.82
CA LEU A 33 8.91 -10.57 2.98
C LEU A 33 9.43 -10.36 4.39
N GLY A 34 9.16 -9.18 4.98
CA GLY A 34 9.58 -8.85 6.33
C GLY A 34 8.99 -9.80 7.37
N ASP A 35 7.69 -10.08 7.24
CA ASP A 35 6.99 -11.01 8.13
C ASP A 35 7.56 -12.43 8.03
N ALA A 36 7.84 -12.89 6.82
CA ALA A 36 8.45 -14.19 6.60
C ALA A 36 9.85 -14.29 7.22
N GLY A 37 10.58 -13.18 7.28
CA GLY A 37 11.88 -13.09 7.93
C GLY A 37 11.85 -12.79 9.42
N GLY A 38 10.67 -12.65 10.04
CA GLY A 38 10.53 -12.36 11.46
C GLY A 38 10.81 -10.91 11.85
N LEU A 39 10.78 -9.97 10.88
CA LEU A 39 10.99 -8.54 11.16
C LEU A 39 9.72 -7.94 11.78
N THR A 40 9.90 -7.10 12.79
CA THR A 40 8.78 -6.53 13.55
C THR A 40 8.71 -5.00 13.56
N GLN A 41 9.84 -4.32 13.34
CA GLN A 41 9.92 -2.86 13.45
C GLN A 41 9.46 -2.16 12.17
N PHE A 42 9.50 -2.83 11.03
CA PHE A 42 9.02 -2.31 9.76
C PHE A 42 8.50 -3.44 8.87
N GLY A 43 7.62 -3.09 7.96
CA GLY A 43 7.11 -3.99 6.93
C GLY A 43 7.99 -3.93 5.68
N VAL A 44 8.20 -5.07 5.04
CA VAL A 44 8.84 -5.16 3.73
C VAL A 44 7.99 -6.08 2.87
N ASN A 45 7.45 -5.54 1.79
CA ASN A 45 6.58 -6.30 0.89
C ASN A 45 7.07 -6.22 -0.55
N LEU A 46 6.91 -7.31 -1.26
CA LEU A 46 7.00 -7.32 -2.71
C LEU A 46 5.58 -7.20 -3.27
N LEU A 47 5.34 -6.12 -4.01
CA LEU A 47 4.05 -5.79 -4.59
C LEU A 47 4.07 -6.07 -6.08
N HIS A 48 3.14 -6.89 -6.55
CA HIS A 48 2.92 -7.16 -7.98
C HIS A 48 1.61 -6.48 -8.39
N LEU A 49 1.69 -5.58 -9.35
CA LEU A 49 0.54 -4.86 -9.90
C LEU A 49 0.32 -5.25 -11.35
N PRO A 50 -0.67 -6.10 -11.64
CA PRO A 50 -1.11 -6.32 -13.02
C PRO A 50 -1.62 -5.04 -13.68
N PRO A 51 -1.72 -5.00 -15.02
CA PRO A 51 -2.31 -3.84 -15.70
C PRO A 51 -3.67 -3.43 -15.13
N GLY A 52 -3.82 -2.15 -14.82
CA GLY A 52 -5.03 -1.57 -14.25
C GLY A 52 -5.15 -1.66 -12.73
N ALA A 53 -4.29 -2.42 -12.06
CA ALA A 53 -4.37 -2.59 -10.61
C ALA A 53 -3.87 -1.37 -9.84
N TRP A 54 -4.49 -1.10 -8.70
CA TRP A 54 -4.08 -0.08 -7.74
C TRP A 54 -3.34 -0.74 -6.58
N SER A 55 -2.30 -0.09 -6.07
CA SER A 55 -1.59 -0.55 -4.87
C SER A 55 -2.46 -0.48 -3.64
N SER A 56 -3.30 0.54 -3.58
CA SER A 56 -4.18 0.87 -2.45
C SER A 56 -5.16 1.96 -2.88
N GLN A 57 -6.12 2.28 -2.04
CA GLN A 57 -6.78 3.58 -2.08
C GLN A 57 -5.76 4.67 -1.71
N ARG A 58 -5.86 5.86 -2.30
CA ARG A 58 -4.94 6.96 -2.02
C ARG A 58 -5.04 7.35 -0.54
N HIS A 59 -3.90 7.42 0.15
CA HIS A 59 -3.86 7.58 1.60
C HIS A 59 -2.57 8.22 2.09
N TRP A 60 -2.59 8.69 3.34
CA TRP A 60 -1.41 9.08 4.09
C TRP A 60 -1.49 8.56 5.52
N HIS A 61 -0.34 8.39 6.15
CA HIS A 61 -0.20 7.84 7.50
C HIS A 61 0.17 8.92 8.51
N SER A 62 -0.43 8.86 9.70
CA SER A 62 -0.14 9.79 10.78
C SER A 62 1.21 9.55 11.45
N ALA A 63 1.62 8.29 11.58
CA ALA A 63 2.79 7.91 12.40
C ALA A 63 3.76 6.97 11.68
N GLU A 64 3.46 6.51 10.47
CA GLU A 64 4.30 5.55 9.74
C GLU A 64 4.90 6.19 8.49
N ASP A 65 6.22 6.07 8.34
CA ASP A 65 6.90 6.39 7.09
C ASP A 65 6.72 5.26 6.10
N GLU A 66 6.65 5.59 4.81
CA GLU A 66 6.58 4.62 3.72
C GLU A 66 7.60 4.94 2.64
N PHE A 67 8.05 3.89 1.96
CA PHE A 67 8.99 3.97 0.85
C PHE A 67 8.62 2.94 -0.20
N VAL A 68 8.79 3.30 -1.48
CA VAL A 68 8.61 2.37 -2.59
C VAL A 68 9.78 2.48 -3.57
N TYR A 69 10.20 1.33 -4.08
CA TYR A 69 11.20 1.23 -5.15
C TYR A 69 10.64 0.36 -6.27
N VAL A 70 10.65 0.86 -7.50
CA VAL A 70 10.17 0.10 -8.66
C VAL A 70 11.27 -0.82 -9.16
N ILE A 71 11.01 -2.11 -9.16
CA ILE A 71 11.96 -3.15 -9.58
C ILE A 71 11.76 -3.48 -11.06
N LEU A 72 10.51 -3.61 -11.50
CA LEU A 72 10.15 -4.02 -12.86
C LEU A 72 8.93 -3.25 -13.33
N GLY A 73 8.92 -2.89 -14.61
CA GLY A 73 7.80 -2.20 -15.23
C GLY A 73 7.71 -0.74 -14.85
N GLU A 74 6.49 -0.20 -14.90
CA GLU A 74 6.22 1.20 -14.53
C GLU A 74 4.88 1.34 -13.83
N VAL A 75 4.78 2.36 -12.98
CA VAL A 75 3.55 2.72 -12.28
C VAL A 75 3.37 4.23 -12.31
N ALA A 76 2.12 4.68 -12.25
CA ALA A 76 1.80 6.08 -12.00
C ALA A 76 1.69 6.30 -10.48
N LEU A 77 2.51 7.20 -9.96
CA LEU A 77 2.38 7.71 -8.60
C LEU A 77 1.37 8.86 -8.62
N VAL A 78 0.29 8.72 -7.86
CA VAL A 78 -0.77 9.72 -7.76
C VAL A 78 -0.70 10.40 -6.41
N THR A 79 -0.57 11.73 -6.42
CA THR A 79 -0.54 12.58 -5.21
C THR A 79 -1.46 13.79 -5.42
N ASP A 80 -1.52 14.69 -4.44
CA ASP A 80 -2.24 15.96 -4.59
C ASP A 80 -1.72 16.82 -5.75
N LYS A 81 -0.46 16.61 -6.16
CA LYS A 81 0.17 17.36 -7.26
C LYS A 81 -0.11 16.76 -8.64
N GLY A 82 -0.86 15.66 -8.71
CA GLY A 82 -1.17 14.95 -9.94
C GLY A 82 -0.45 13.62 -10.06
N GLU A 83 -0.11 13.24 -11.28
CA GLU A 83 0.49 11.95 -11.58
C GLU A 83 1.93 12.10 -12.05
N GLU A 84 2.78 11.17 -11.61
CA GLU A 84 4.17 11.06 -12.03
C GLU A 84 4.49 9.59 -12.33
N VAL A 85 5.13 9.32 -13.46
CA VAL A 85 5.50 7.95 -13.83
C VAL A 85 6.79 7.57 -13.14
N LEU A 86 6.76 6.46 -12.41
CA LEU A 86 7.93 5.80 -11.84
C LEU A 86 8.25 4.56 -12.67
N ARG A 87 9.47 4.46 -13.15
CA ARG A 87 9.98 3.31 -13.90
C ARG A 87 10.95 2.49 -13.06
N ALA A 88 11.30 1.31 -13.53
CA ALA A 88 12.31 0.48 -12.87
C ALA A 88 13.57 1.28 -12.53
N GLY A 89 13.98 1.27 -11.26
CA GLY A 89 15.07 2.08 -10.72
C GLY A 89 14.64 3.38 -10.05
N ASP A 90 13.39 3.83 -10.24
CA ASP A 90 12.85 4.99 -9.55
C ASP A 90 12.29 4.60 -8.18
N CYS A 91 12.29 5.56 -7.26
CA CYS A 91 11.76 5.38 -5.91
C CYS A 91 11.03 6.62 -5.43
N ALA A 92 10.19 6.44 -4.42
CA ALA A 92 9.47 7.52 -3.76
C ALA A 92 9.41 7.28 -2.26
N ALA A 93 9.35 8.38 -1.48
CA ALA A 93 9.26 8.34 -0.03
C ALA A 93 8.08 9.17 0.43
N PHE A 94 7.38 8.66 1.45
CA PHE A 94 6.18 9.27 2.01
C PHE A 94 6.36 9.43 3.51
N PRO A 95 6.84 10.61 3.97
CA PRO A 95 7.03 10.86 5.39
C PRO A 95 5.70 10.79 6.14
N ARG A 96 5.76 10.29 7.37
CA ARG A 96 4.62 10.31 8.28
C ARG A 96 4.07 11.72 8.49
N ASN A 97 2.79 11.80 8.76
CA ASN A 97 2.07 13.03 9.06
C ASN A 97 2.20 14.11 7.96
N ALA A 98 2.39 13.67 6.72
CA ALA A 98 2.33 14.54 5.55
C ALA A 98 0.97 14.31 4.87
N PRO A 99 0.03 15.28 4.93
CA PRO A 99 -1.36 15.07 4.50
C PRO A 99 -1.55 15.12 2.98
N ASP A 100 -0.58 14.62 2.24
CA ASP A 100 -0.63 14.40 0.79
C ASP A 100 -0.80 12.90 0.55
N GLY A 101 -2.01 12.48 0.24
CA GLY A 101 -2.31 11.07 -0.03
C GLY A 101 -1.59 10.57 -1.28
N HIS A 102 -1.17 9.32 -1.24
CA HIS A 102 -0.47 8.67 -2.35
C HIS A 102 -1.01 7.28 -2.61
N HIS A 103 -0.91 6.82 -3.84
CA HIS A 103 -0.99 5.43 -4.25
C HIS A 103 -0.32 5.23 -5.61
N LEU A 104 -0.16 3.97 -5.98
CA LEU A 104 0.40 3.57 -7.27
C LEU A 104 -0.70 2.93 -8.11
N VAL A 105 -0.73 3.28 -9.39
CA VAL A 105 -1.66 2.70 -10.37
C VAL A 105 -0.86 2.19 -11.56
N ASN A 106 -1.04 0.93 -11.92
CA ASN A 106 -0.42 0.40 -13.12
C ASN A 106 -1.28 0.73 -14.36
N LYS A 107 -0.92 1.78 -15.06
CA LYS A 107 -1.57 2.21 -16.30
C LYS A 107 -0.91 1.62 -17.55
N SER A 108 0.11 0.78 -17.40
CA SER A 108 0.83 0.13 -18.48
C SER A 108 0.17 -1.19 -18.90
N GLY A 109 0.67 -1.78 -19.97
CA GLY A 109 0.19 -3.07 -20.47
C GLY A 109 0.93 -4.30 -19.88
N THR A 110 1.86 -4.11 -18.95
CA THR A 110 2.65 -5.20 -18.34
C THR A 110 2.62 -5.11 -16.83
N THR A 111 2.82 -6.24 -16.15
CA THR A 111 2.88 -6.27 -14.69
C THR A 111 4.07 -5.46 -14.17
N ALA A 112 3.82 -4.62 -13.18
CA ALA A 112 4.86 -3.91 -12.42
C ALA A 112 5.16 -4.63 -11.12
N VAL A 113 6.42 -4.56 -10.67
CA VAL A 113 6.87 -5.11 -9.39
C VAL A 113 7.57 -4.01 -8.61
N CYS A 114 7.13 -3.80 -7.37
CA CYS A 114 7.67 -2.78 -6.48
C CYS A 114 8.06 -3.39 -5.14
N LEU A 115 9.10 -2.85 -4.52
CA LEU A 115 9.44 -3.11 -3.13
C LEU A 115 8.82 -2.00 -2.28
N GLU A 116 8.00 -2.39 -1.31
CA GLU A 116 7.40 -1.48 -0.33
C GLU A 116 8.06 -1.68 1.03
N VAL A 117 8.44 -0.58 1.68
CA VAL A 117 8.97 -0.59 3.05
C VAL A 117 8.22 0.45 3.86
N GLY A 118 7.78 0.08 5.06
CA GLY A 118 7.07 1.00 5.93
C GLY A 118 7.28 0.70 7.40
N THR A 119 7.27 1.73 8.22
CA THR A 119 7.32 1.60 9.68
C THR A 119 6.11 0.82 10.18
N ARG A 120 6.25 0.13 11.29
CA ARG A 120 5.14 -0.49 12.04
C ARG A 120 5.05 0.12 13.41
N THR A 121 3.93 0.77 13.69
CA THR A 121 3.64 1.35 14.99
C THR A 121 2.24 0.92 15.44
N THR A 122 1.95 1.12 16.73
CA THR A 122 0.60 0.89 17.29
C THR A 122 -0.23 2.18 17.33
N ASP A 123 0.36 3.32 16.99
CA ASP A 123 -0.24 4.65 17.11
C ASP A 123 -0.67 5.26 15.78
N ASP A 124 -0.49 4.53 14.69
CA ASP A 124 -0.81 5.03 13.35
C ASP A 124 -2.32 5.00 13.08
N PHE A 125 -2.81 6.07 12.45
CA PHE A 125 -4.07 6.04 11.74
C PHE A 125 -3.83 6.47 10.29
N THR A 126 -4.65 5.93 9.38
CA THR A 126 -4.53 6.16 7.94
C THR A 126 -5.73 6.95 7.45
N VAL A 127 -5.49 8.03 6.74
CA VAL A 127 -6.53 8.88 6.17
C VAL A 127 -6.60 8.68 4.66
N TYR A 128 -7.82 8.49 4.15
CA TYR A 128 -8.12 8.33 2.73
C TYR A 128 -8.84 9.58 2.22
N PRO A 129 -8.11 10.56 1.65
CA PRO A 129 -8.68 11.89 1.37
C PRO A 129 -9.76 11.92 0.29
N ASP A 130 -9.77 10.95 -0.62
CA ASP A 130 -10.71 10.93 -1.75
C ASP A 130 -12.04 10.24 -1.41
N ILE A 131 -12.10 9.55 -0.29
CA ILE A 131 -13.26 8.77 0.14
C ILE A 131 -13.54 9.03 1.62
N ASP A 132 -14.75 8.70 2.07
CA ASP A 132 -15.14 8.84 3.47
C ASP A 132 -14.66 7.65 4.30
N MET A 133 -13.35 7.55 4.48
CA MET A 133 -12.74 6.41 5.18
C MET A 133 -11.50 6.83 5.97
N VAL A 134 -11.37 6.24 7.16
CA VAL A 134 -10.18 6.28 8.00
C VAL A 134 -9.92 4.85 8.48
N PHE A 135 -8.66 4.46 8.58
CA PHE A 135 -8.27 3.23 9.27
C PHE A 135 -7.64 3.59 10.62
N ASP A 136 -8.26 3.15 11.70
CA ASP A 136 -7.73 3.34 13.05
C ASP A 136 -7.82 2.02 13.82
N PRO A 137 -6.67 1.39 14.15
CA PRO A 137 -6.67 0.15 14.93
C PRO A 137 -7.34 0.29 16.30
N LYS A 138 -7.27 1.48 16.90
CA LYS A 138 -7.90 1.75 18.21
C LYS A 138 -9.42 1.83 18.12
N ALA A 139 -9.95 2.19 16.95
CA ALA A 139 -11.39 2.21 16.68
C ALA A 139 -11.91 0.91 16.06
N GLY A 140 -11.07 -0.10 15.93
CA GLY A 140 -11.45 -1.41 15.41
C GLY A 140 -11.26 -1.59 13.91
N GLY A 141 -10.62 -0.64 13.22
CA GLY A 141 -10.29 -0.77 11.80
C GLY A 141 -10.85 0.35 10.94
N TYR A 142 -11.51 -0.02 9.83
CA TYR A 142 -12.06 0.95 8.89
C TYR A 142 -13.36 1.56 9.41
N THR A 143 -13.41 2.89 9.40
CA THR A 143 -14.60 3.66 9.77
C THR A 143 -14.85 4.78 8.78
N HIS A 144 -16.05 5.32 8.79
CA HIS A 144 -16.36 6.63 8.22
C HIS A 144 -15.61 7.73 9.01
N ARG A 145 -15.50 8.91 8.45
CA ARG A 145 -14.85 10.04 9.15
C ARG A 145 -15.56 10.45 10.44
N ASP A 146 -16.85 10.18 10.54
CA ASP A 146 -17.62 10.43 11.76
C ASP A 146 -17.44 9.33 12.83
N GLY A 147 -16.63 8.31 12.55
CA GLY A 147 -16.33 7.21 13.47
C GLY A 147 -17.28 6.03 13.38
N THR A 148 -18.33 6.08 12.56
CA THR A 148 -19.21 4.93 12.35
C THR A 148 -18.51 3.84 11.53
N SER A 149 -18.75 2.58 11.88
CA SER A 149 -18.15 1.45 11.19
C SER A 149 -18.77 1.22 9.81
N TYR A 150 -17.98 0.70 8.89
CA TYR A 150 -18.53 0.16 7.65
C TYR A 150 -19.30 -1.11 7.97
N SER A 151 -20.51 -1.22 7.46
CA SER A 151 -21.27 -2.47 7.52
C SER A 151 -20.74 -3.47 6.51
N ASP A 152 -20.64 -4.72 6.94
CA ASP A 152 -20.21 -5.83 6.10
C ASP A 152 -21.26 -6.17 5.02
#